data_a81ba4dea8f1e5415783ac6c60effe80
#
_entry.id   a81ba4dea8f1e5415783ac6c60effe80
#
_cell.length_a   1.000
_cell.length_b   1.000
_cell.length_c   1.000
_cell.angle_alpha   90.00
_cell.angle_beta   90.00
_cell.angle_gamma   90.00
#
_symmetry.space_group_name_H-M   'P 1'
#
loop_
_entity.id
_entity.type
_entity.pdbx_description
1 polymer ?
#
loop_
_entity_poly.entity_id
_entity_poly.type
_entity_poly.pdbx_seq_one_letter_code
_entity_poly.pdbx_strand_id
1 'polypeptide(L)'
;MNVVFDYLTGALPFDSVFEYAKEHNLKYSPFCGKVGGSPVELTGSIDEIVSSAKECIEKGADGVDLTAYRYADGDPIELTKAIVDAIGADKVCIAGSIGNEERMNQMKDAGVAEYTMGSALFNANFVEGGTFRENLEYVLNYLSK
;
A
#
# COMPACT_ATOMS: atom_id res chain seq x y z
N MET A 1 -23.10 12.44 14.38
CA MET A 1 -22.82 12.02 12.97
C MET A 1 -22.07 10.71 13.03
N ASN A 2 -22.60 9.66 12.43
CA ASN A 2 -21.90 8.39 12.30
C ASN A 2 -21.04 8.47 11.05
N VAL A 3 -19.73 8.37 11.19
CA VAL A 3 -18.81 8.23 10.08
C VAL A 3 -18.82 6.74 9.71
N VAL A 4 -19.16 6.42 8.47
CA VAL A 4 -19.15 5.06 7.93
C VAL A 4 -17.94 4.93 7.02
N PHE A 5 -17.11 3.94 7.28
CA PHE A 5 -16.00 3.54 6.43
C PHE A 5 -16.33 2.20 5.76
N ASP A 6 -15.95 2.05 4.50
CA ASP A 6 -16.11 0.81 3.76
C ASP A 6 -14.82 -0.02 3.75
N TYR A 7 -13.67 0.63 3.94
CA TYR A 7 -12.36 0.02 3.83
C TYR A 7 -11.37 0.58 4.85
N LEU A 8 -10.75 -0.32 5.61
CA LEU A 8 -9.68 -0.01 6.57
C LEU A 8 -8.32 -0.48 6.01
N THR A 9 -7.38 0.44 5.87
CA THR A 9 -6.02 0.14 5.39
C THR A 9 -4.98 0.59 6.40
N GLY A 10 -3.83 -0.10 6.43
CA GLY A 10 -2.64 0.35 7.13
C GLY A 10 -2.65 0.21 8.66
N ALA A 11 -3.49 -0.62 9.23
CA ALA A 11 -3.40 -0.98 10.64
C ALA A 11 -2.48 -2.19 10.85
N LEU A 12 -1.94 -2.36 12.06
CA LEU A 12 -1.24 -3.59 12.42
C LEU A 12 -2.22 -4.77 12.48
N PRO A 13 -1.79 -5.99 12.10
CA PRO A 13 -2.67 -7.14 11.93
C PRO A 13 -3.04 -7.82 13.27
N PHE A 14 -3.64 -7.04 14.20
CA PHE A 14 -4.16 -7.58 15.46
C PHE A 14 -5.46 -8.35 15.23
N ASP A 15 -5.64 -9.48 15.92
CA ASP A 15 -6.83 -10.33 15.81
C ASP A 15 -8.12 -9.56 16.11
N SER A 16 -8.10 -8.64 17.08
CA SER A 16 -9.23 -7.77 17.41
C SER A 16 -9.67 -6.86 16.25
N VAL A 17 -8.74 -6.46 15.37
CA VAL A 17 -9.08 -5.63 14.20
C VAL A 17 -9.72 -6.49 13.11
N PHE A 18 -9.25 -7.73 12.90
CA PHE A 18 -9.90 -8.69 11.99
C PHE A 18 -11.33 -9.02 12.45
N GLU A 19 -11.52 -9.27 13.73
CA GLU A 19 -12.85 -9.53 14.31
C GLU A 19 -13.78 -8.34 14.09
N TYR A 20 -13.33 -7.13 14.42
CA TYR A 20 -14.11 -5.90 14.23
C TYR A 20 -14.49 -5.67 12.76
N ALA A 21 -13.53 -5.82 11.84
CA ALA A 21 -13.77 -5.63 10.42
C ALA A 21 -14.83 -6.62 9.91
N LYS A 22 -14.73 -7.88 10.33
CA LYS A 22 -15.69 -8.93 9.97
C LYS A 22 -17.10 -8.64 10.53
N GLU A 23 -17.21 -8.25 11.79
CA GLU A 23 -18.49 -7.93 12.44
C GLU A 23 -19.21 -6.76 11.78
N HIS A 24 -18.45 -5.79 11.23
CA HIS A 24 -18.98 -4.57 10.64
C HIS A 24 -18.99 -4.57 9.11
N ASN A 25 -18.68 -5.70 8.46
CA ASN A 25 -18.58 -5.82 7.01
C ASN A 25 -17.60 -4.80 6.37
N LEU A 26 -16.51 -4.49 7.05
CA LEU A 26 -15.47 -3.63 6.53
C LEU A 26 -14.47 -4.44 5.70
N LYS A 27 -14.06 -3.93 4.55
CA LYS A 27 -12.86 -4.43 3.88
C LYS A 27 -11.64 -4.04 4.71
N TYR A 28 -10.67 -4.95 4.79
CA TYR A 28 -9.48 -4.74 5.60
C TYR A 28 -8.22 -5.18 4.89
N SER A 29 -7.25 -4.27 4.82
CA SER A 29 -5.89 -4.52 4.32
C SER A 29 -4.86 -4.01 5.34
N PRO A 30 -4.41 -4.89 6.25
CA PRO A 30 -3.39 -4.53 7.24
C PRO A 30 -2.02 -4.34 6.60
N PHE A 31 -1.10 -3.72 7.33
CA PHE A 31 0.32 -3.82 7.03
C PHE A 31 0.76 -5.29 7.10
N CYS A 32 1.61 -5.71 6.17
CA CYS A 32 2.33 -6.98 6.25
C CYS A 32 3.81 -6.75 6.55
N GLY A 33 4.44 -7.76 7.13
CA GLY A 33 5.81 -7.68 7.60
C GLY A 33 5.96 -6.91 8.91
N LYS A 34 7.19 -6.62 9.26
CA LYS A 34 7.52 -5.90 10.49
C LYS A 34 7.65 -4.42 10.22
N VAL A 35 6.62 -3.66 10.56
CA VAL A 35 6.56 -2.21 10.39
C VAL A 35 6.71 -1.49 11.72
N GLY A 36 7.40 -0.36 11.71
CA GLY A 36 7.60 0.47 12.91
C GLY A 36 8.32 1.77 12.57
N GLY A 37 8.52 2.60 13.60
CA GLY A 37 9.22 3.86 13.44
C GLY A 37 8.36 5.04 12.99
N SER A 38 8.99 6.20 12.93
CA SER A 38 8.40 7.43 12.42
C SER A 38 9.48 8.24 11.66
N PRO A 39 9.44 8.29 10.34
CA PRO A 39 8.46 7.65 9.44
C PRO A 39 8.46 6.12 9.53
N VAL A 40 7.35 5.52 9.13
CA VAL A 40 7.20 4.05 9.11
C VAL A 40 8.24 3.41 8.20
N GLU A 41 8.91 2.39 8.73
CA GLU A 41 9.88 1.55 8.02
C GLU A 41 9.41 0.09 8.02
N LEU A 42 9.70 -0.63 6.94
CA LEU A 42 9.44 -2.07 6.82
C LEU A 42 10.78 -2.82 6.87
N THR A 43 10.86 -3.82 7.74
CA THR A 43 12.08 -4.62 7.97
C THR A 43 11.81 -6.11 7.89
N GLY A 44 12.87 -6.89 7.72
CA GLY A 44 12.87 -8.34 7.61
C GLY A 44 13.21 -8.84 6.20
N SER A 45 13.41 -10.14 6.06
CA SER A 45 13.65 -10.74 4.75
C SER A 45 12.36 -10.75 3.89
N ILE A 46 12.52 -10.84 2.56
CA ILE A 46 11.39 -10.97 1.64
C ILE A 46 10.52 -12.18 2.02
N ASP A 47 11.12 -13.32 2.37
CA ASP A 47 10.39 -14.52 2.76
C ASP A 47 9.54 -14.32 4.03
N GLU A 48 10.07 -13.59 5.02
CA GLU A 48 9.33 -13.26 6.24
C GLU A 48 8.14 -12.35 5.93
N ILE A 49 8.32 -11.35 5.06
CA ILE A 49 7.26 -10.43 4.66
C ILE A 49 6.20 -11.14 3.82
N VAL A 50 6.61 -12.02 2.91
CA VAL A 50 5.69 -12.88 2.12
C VAL A 50 4.88 -13.79 3.04
N SER A 51 5.51 -14.41 4.03
CA SER A 51 4.82 -15.25 5.01
C SER A 51 3.79 -14.47 5.80
N SER A 52 4.15 -13.26 6.24
CA SER A 52 3.24 -12.34 6.93
C SER A 52 2.04 -11.94 6.06
N ALA A 53 2.27 -11.65 4.77
CA ALA A 53 1.19 -11.32 3.84
C ALA A 53 0.20 -12.48 3.66
N LYS A 54 0.71 -13.70 3.48
CA LYS A 54 -0.12 -14.92 3.40
C LYS A 54 -0.94 -15.14 4.68
N GLU A 55 -0.32 -14.96 5.84
CA GLU A 55 -1.00 -15.06 7.13
C GLU A 55 -2.15 -14.06 7.25
N CYS A 56 -1.95 -12.81 6.82
CA CYS A 56 -3.02 -11.80 6.79
C CYS A 56 -4.20 -12.27 5.94
N ILE A 57 -3.96 -12.81 4.75
CA ILE A 57 -5.01 -13.33 3.87
C ILE A 57 -5.72 -14.53 4.49
N GLU A 58 -4.99 -15.46 5.11
CA GLU A 58 -5.56 -16.62 5.82
C GLU A 58 -6.45 -16.23 7.00
N LYS A 59 -6.12 -15.12 7.68
CA LYS A 59 -6.94 -14.52 8.76
C LYS A 59 -8.18 -13.79 8.26
N GLY A 60 -8.35 -13.63 6.96
CA GLY A 60 -9.52 -13.02 6.35
C GLY A 60 -9.33 -11.57 5.88
N ALA A 61 -8.09 -11.09 5.74
CA ALA A 61 -7.84 -9.81 5.09
C ALA A 61 -8.26 -9.85 3.61
N ASP A 62 -8.77 -8.73 3.12
CA ASP A 62 -9.10 -8.56 1.69
C ASP A 62 -7.84 -8.31 0.84
N GLY A 63 -6.77 -7.82 1.48
CA GLY A 63 -5.48 -7.57 0.89
C GLY A 63 -4.45 -7.20 1.93
N VAL A 64 -3.34 -6.63 1.49
CA VAL A 64 -2.30 -6.07 2.36
C VAL A 64 -1.92 -4.67 1.92
N ASP A 65 -1.53 -3.84 2.89
CA ASP A 65 -1.01 -2.51 2.69
C ASP A 65 0.53 -2.57 2.80
N LEU A 66 1.22 -2.57 1.66
CA LEU A 66 2.66 -2.80 1.57
C LEU A 66 3.43 -1.47 1.47
N THR A 67 4.27 -1.20 2.46
CA THR A 67 5.14 -0.01 2.46
C THR A 67 6.46 -0.27 1.72
N ALA A 68 6.37 -0.69 0.45
CA ALA A 68 7.49 -1.17 -0.35
C ALA A 68 8.66 -0.18 -0.43
N TYR A 69 8.39 1.11 -0.70
CA TYR A 69 9.45 2.13 -0.79
C TYR A 69 10.04 2.56 0.55
N ARG A 70 9.60 1.96 1.64
CA ARG A 70 10.16 2.11 2.99
C ARG A 70 10.76 0.82 3.50
N TYR A 71 11.01 -0.13 2.61
CA TYR A 71 11.69 -1.37 2.90
C TYR A 71 13.19 -1.11 3.12
N ALA A 72 13.67 -1.39 4.33
CA ALA A 72 15.03 -1.06 4.75
C ALA A 72 16.07 -2.15 4.40
N ASP A 73 15.63 -3.40 4.28
CA ASP A 73 16.53 -4.56 4.20
C ASP A 73 16.71 -5.12 2.78
N GLY A 74 16.21 -4.43 1.74
CA GLY A 74 16.39 -4.89 0.37
C GLY A 74 15.72 -4.00 -0.69
N ASP A 75 15.54 -4.58 -1.87
CA ASP A 75 14.97 -3.88 -3.02
C ASP A 75 13.44 -3.84 -2.97
N PRO A 76 12.81 -2.65 -3.08
CA PRO A 76 11.36 -2.52 -3.02
C PRO A 76 10.62 -3.20 -4.20
N ILE A 77 11.25 -3.28 -5.37
CA ILE A 77 10.63 -3.87 -6.56
C ILE A 77 10.65 -5.39 -6.47
N GLU A 78 11.77 -5.95 -6.02
CA GLU A 78 11.89 -7.38 -5.76
C GLU A 78 10.88 -7.84 -4.71
N LEU A 79 10.77 -7.12 -3.58
CA LEU A 79 9.78 -7.38 -2.56
C LEU A 79 8.35 -7.30 -3.13
N THR A 80 8.02 -6.24 -3.87
CA THR A 80 6.68 -6.05 -4.44
C THR A 80 6.29 -7.21 -5.36
N LYS A 81 7.19 -7.61 -6.26
CA LYS A 81 6.95 -8.76 -7.16
C LYS A 81 6.71 -10.06 -6.37
N ALA A 82 7.52 -10.31 -5.35
CA ALA A 82 7.37 -11.51 -4.51
C ALA A 82 6.00 -11.54 -3.80
N ILE A 83 5.52 -10.40 -3.31
CA ILE A 83 4.20 -10.31 -2.67
C ILE A 83 3.08 -10.48 -3.71
N VAL A 84 3.15 -9.83 -4.87
CA VAL A 84 2.18 -9.98 -5.96
C VAL A 84 2.09 -11.44 -6.41
N ASP A 85 3.23 -12.11 -6.59
CA ASP A 85 3.28 -13.53 -6.96
C ASP A 85 2.68 -14.44 -5.88
N ALA A 86 2.83 -14.07 -4.61
CA ALA A 86 2.41 -14.88 -3.48
C ALA A 86 0.90 -14.81 -3.18
N ILE A 87 0.28 -13.64 -3.31
CA ILE A 87 -1.12 -13.41 -2.89
C ILE A 87 -2.03 -12.84 -4.00
N GLY A 88 -1.49 -12.45 -5.14
CA GLY A 88 -2.21 -11.87 -6.27
C GLY A 88 -2.20 -10.34 -6.28
N ALA A 89 -2.14 -9.76 -7.47
CA ALA A 89 -2.07 -8.32 -7.71
C ALA A 89 -3.27 -7.54 -7.13
N ASP A 90 -4.45 -8.14 -7.18
CA ASP A 90 -5.71 -7.58 -6.68
C ASP A 90 -5.77 -7.46 -5.15
N LYS A 91 -4.80 -8.03 -4.45
CA LYS A 91 -4.69 -8.01 -2.98
C LYS A 91 -3.53 -7.16 -2.47
N VAL A 92 -2.84 -6.44 -3.33
CA VAL A 92 -1.69 -5.62 -2.94
C VAL A 92 -1.97 -4.16 -3.20
N CYS A 93 -1.98 -3.36 -2.13
CA CYS A 93 -1.98 -1.91 -2.19
C CYS A 93 -0.61 -1.39 -1.72
N ILE A 94 0.04 -0.56 -2.51
CA ILE A 94 1.31 0.06 -2.11
C ILE A 94 1.04 1.35 -1.36
N ALA A 95 1.57 1.45 -0.15
CA ALA A 95 1.42 2.62 0.70
C ALA A 95 2.71 3.42 0.83
N GLY A 96 2.58 4.70 0.58
CA GLY A 96 3.62 5.70 0.86
C GLY A 96 4.73 5.78 -0.17
N SER A 97 5.27 6.98 -0.24
CA SER A 97 6.48 7.32 -1.00
C SER A 97 6.40 7.19 -2.53
N ILE A 98 5.20 7.03 -3.12
CA ILE A 98 5.03 7.14 -4.57
C ILE A 98 4.82 8.63 -4.90
N GLY A 99 5.85 9.27 -5.42
CA GLY A 99 5.85 10.73 -5.61
C GLY A 99 6.47 11.18 -6.93
N ASN A 100 6.66 10.28 -7.89
CA ASN A 100 7.16 10.57 -9.22
C ASN A 100 6.73 9.51 -10.24
N GLU A 101 6.90 9.81 -11.53
CA GLU A 101 6.53 8.91 -12.63
C GLU A 101 7.32 7.61 -12.62
N GLU A 102 8.61 7.67 -12.26
CA GLU A 102 9.47 6.49 -12.19
C GLU A 102 8.87 5.44 -11.25
N ARG A 103 8.49 5.83 -10.03
CA ARG A 103 7.88 4.92 -9.06
C ARG A 103 6.50 4.43 -9.49
N MET A 104 5.70 5.26 -10.16
CA MET A 104 4.43 4.81 -10.76
C MET A 104 4.66 3.72 -11.81
N ASN A 105 5.66 3.91 -12.68
CA ASN A 105 6.02 2.91 -13.70
C ASN A 105 6.57 1.62 -13.07
N GLN A 106 7.43 1.72 -12.07
CA GLN A 106 7.94 0.57 -11.33
C GLN A 106 6.82 -0.28 -10.73
N MET A 107 5.79 0.35 -10.15
CA MET A 107 4.64 -0.37 -9.59
C MET A 107 3.78 -1.02 -10.68
N LYS A 108 3.57 -0.33 -11.80
CA LYS A 108 2.89 -0.90 -12.97
C LYS A 108 3.64 -2.13 -13.50
N ASP A 109 4.96 -2.03 -13.65
CA ASP A 109 5.80 -3.13 -14.14
C ASP A 109 5.91 -4.29 -13.14
N ALA A 110 5.76 -4.00 -11.84
CA ALA A 110 5.66 -5.02 -10.79
C ALA A 110 4.29 -5.70 -10.71
N GLY A 111 3.30 -5.26 -11.51
CA GLY A 111 1.97 -5.83 -11.58
C GLY A 111 1.02 -5.38 -10.47
N VAL A 112 1.31 -4.29 -9.79
CA VAL A 112 0.47 -3.76 -8.71
C VAL A 112 -0.81 -3.15 -9.27
N ALA A 113 -1.96 -3.50 -8.66
CA ALA A 113 -3.27 -2.98 -9.05
C ALA A 113 -3.60 -1.64 -8.39
N GLU A 114 -3.11 -1.40 -7.18
CA GLU A 114 -3.47 -0.23 -6.37
C GLU A 114 -2.27 0.36 -5.63
N TYR A 115 -2.28 1.69 -5.50
CA TYR A 115 -1.40 2.39 -4.55
C TYR A 115 -2.04 3.68 -4.03
N THR A 116 -1.58 4.13 -2.86
CA THR A 116 -2.03 5.39 -2.26
C THR A 116 -1.03 6.51 -2.54
N MET A 117 -1.54 7.71 -2.67
CA MET A 117 -0.74 8.91 -2.86
C MET A 117 -1.34 10.07 -2.06
N GLY A 118 -0.54 10.69 -1.21
CA GLY A 118 -0.97 11.81 -0.38
C GLY A 118 -0.01 13.00 -0.49
N SER A 119 1.07 12.99 0.27
CA SER A 119 2.03 14.10 0.35
C SER A 119 2.55 14.59 -1.01
N ALA A 120 2.73 13.69 -1.98
CA ALA A 120 3.19 14.06 -3.31
C ALA A 120 2.24 15.01 -4.04
N LEU A 121 0.93 14.86 -3.83
CA LEU A 121 -0.10 15.75 -4.41
C LEU A 121 -0.14 17.09 -3.68
N PHE A 122 -0.05 17.08 -2.35
CA PHE A 122 -0.03 18.30 -1.53
C PHE A 122 1.26 19.11 -1.69
N ASN A 123 2.38 18.44 -1.93
CA ASN A 123 3.69 19.07 -2.12
C ASN A 123 3.97 19.50 -3.57
N ALA A 124 2.98 19.37 -4.47
CA ALA A 124 3.10 19.73 -5.86
C ALA A 124 4.26 19.04 -6.62
N ASN A 125 4.43 17.72 -6.36
CA ASN A 125 5.55 16.96 -6.93
C ASN A 125 5.46 16.77 -8.45
N PHE A 126 4.27 16.85 -9.04
CA PHE A 126 4.02 16.60 -10.47
C PHE A 126 3.83 17.89 -11.29
N VAL A 127 3.22 18.90 -10.69
CA VAL A 127 3.03 20.22 -11.28
C VAL A 127 3.60 21.25 -10.32
N GLU A 128 4.78 21.77 -10.64
CA GLU A 128 5.48 22.75 -9.81
C GLU A 128 4.62 23.98 -9.53
N GLY A 129 4.44 24.33 -8.27
CA GLY A 129 3.57 25.42 -7.84
C GLY A 129 2.07 25.21 -8.06
N GLY A 130 1.69 24.01 -8.54
CA GLY A 130 0.30 23.65 -8.79
C GLY A 130 -0.48 23.33 -7.51
N THR A 131 -1.78 23.39 -7.61
CA THR A 131 -2.72 22.99 -6.56
C THR A 131 -2.77 21.47 -6.43
N PHE A 132 -3.34 20.96 -5.32
CA PHE A 132 -3.66 19.54 -5.15
C PHE A 132 -4.43 18.98 -6.35
N ARG A 133 -5.44 19.73 -6.82
CA ARG A 133 -6.28 19.33 -7.95
C ARG A 133 -5.47 19.14 -9.24
N GLU A 134 -4.63 20.10 -9.58
CA GLU A 134 -3.80 20.04 -10.79
C GLU A 134 -2.81 18.87 -10.74
N ASN A 135 -2.22 18.60 -9.58
CA ASN A 135 -1.37 17.44 -9.37
C ASN A 135 -2.14 16.12 -9.48
N LEU A 136 -3.35 16.04 -8.93
CA LEU A 136 -4.21 14.87 -9.06
C LEU A 136 -4.63 14.64 -10.51
N GLU A 137 -5.05 15.68 -11.22
CA GLU A 137 -5.42 15.60 -12.64
C GLU A 137 -4.24 15.13 -13.50
N TYR A 138 -3.03 15.62 -13.20
CA TYR A 138 -1.81 15.15 -13.86
C TYR A 138 -1.61 13.64 -13.69
N VAL A 139 -1.67 13.14 -12.45
CA VAL A 139 -1.50 11.71 -12.14
C VAL A 139 -2.57 10.86 -12.84
N LEU A 140 -3.84 11.26 -12.77
CA LEU A 140 -4.94 10.53 -13.42
C LEU A 140 -4.77 10.46 -14.94
N ASN A 141 -4.35 11.57 -15.57
CA ASN A 141 -4.06 11.62 -17.00
C ASN A 141 -2.83 10.75 -17.36
N TYR A 142 -1.83 10.69 -16.50
CA TYR A 142 -0.65 9.85 -16.69
C TYR A 142 -1.02 8.35 -16.66
N LEU A 143 -1.84 7.96 -15.68
CA LEU A 143 -2.28 6.57 -15.52
C LEU A 143 -3.23 6.09 -16.63
N SER A 144 -3.90 7.01 -17.33
CA SER A 144 -4.83 6.67 -18.42
C SER A 144 -4.14 6.39 -19.77
N LYS A 145 -2.84 6.59 -19.84
CA LYS A 145 -2.01 6.29 -21.03
C LYS A 145 -1.54 4.85 -21.03
#